data_7ab4c7a6a2e25bd226af72da05877d77
#
_entry.id   7ab4c7a6a2e25bd226af72da05877d77
#
_cell.length_a   1.000
_cell.length_b   1.000
_cell.length_c   1.000
_cell.angle_alpha   90.00
_cell.angle_beta   90.00
_cell.angle_gamma   90.00
#
_symmetry.space_group_name_H-M   'P 1'
#
loop_
_entity.id
_entity.type
_entity.pdbx_description
1 polymer ?
#
loop_
_entity_poly.entity_id
_entity_poly.type
_entity_poly.pdbx_seq_one_letter_code
_entity_poly.pdbx_strand_id
1 'polypeptide(L)'
;CVLAFGFGYAANQGGTCLVVAAHELHRRQPPKMFVGFLAASAAAGLVAVPIVWTGTLGATLAPSTSINFLLLIGAIAFGLGALINDTCLLGSLARLGDGEMRLLALPLGLTIGILAADHGRFGYDSTWPSLISKPSATGLVTLLAFLVVLVLALVFVSTKSVLRTKPGWSFGASMIGLGITGGLLYALSPAWTFADVIQRALPLRMSPAGEVALTAVISSIAGALTASFRQGNLRLQLPTANGILRSVVGGTLMGIGIALIPGGNDGLILAAVPTLSPGGIVAYLLMTTTIVFGFAARGKLFRRCLSRP
;
A
#
# COMPACT_ATOMS: atom_id res chain seq x y z
N CYS A 1 15.02 9.06 -6.23
CA CYS A 1 14.32 10.28 -5.79
C CYS A 1 13.15 10.64 -6.72
N VAL A 2 13.36 10.79 -8.05
CA VAL A 2 12.29 11.22 -8.98
C VAL A 2 11.09 10.27 -8.98
N LEU A 3 11.32 8.97 -9.06
CA LEU A 3 10.26 7.96 -9.01
C LEU A 3 9.50 7.99 -7.67
N ALA A 4 10.20 8.14 -6.56
CA ALA A 4 9.59 8.21 -5.24
C ALA A 4 8.76 9.50 -5.05
N PHE A 5 9.24 10.63 -5.58
CA PHE A 5 8.46 11.86 -5.64
C PHE A 5 7.18 11.67 -6.46
N GLY A 6 7.30 11.10 -7.67
CA GLY A 6 6.15 10.78 -8.53
C GLY A 6 5.16 9.84 -7.85
N PHE A 7 5.65 8.84 -7.12
CA PHE A 7 4.84 7.91 -6.33
C PHE A 7 4.01 8.64 -5.26
N GLY A 8 4.66 9.46 -4.43
CA GLY A 8 3.96 10.24 -3.40
C GLY A 8 2.96 11.24 -3.99
N TYR A 9 3.34 11.89 -5.10
CA TYR A 9 2.46 12.79 -5.83
C TYR A 9 1.20 12.07 -6.34
N ALA A 10 1.36 10.93 -7.00
CA ALA A 10 0.26 10.11 -7.51
C ALA A 10 -0.63 9.55 -6.38
N ALA A 11 -0.02 9.09 -5.28
CA ALA A 11 -0.73 8.59 -4.11
C ALA A 11 -1.67 9.64 -3.50
N ASN A 12 -1.20 10.88 -3.34
CA ASN A 12 -2.02 11.98 -2.83
C ASN A 12 -3.10 12.39 -3.83
N GLN A 13 -2.77 12.54 -5.12
CA GLN A 13 -3.74 12.89 -6.16
C GLN A 13 -4.88 11.89 -6.27
N GLY A 14 -4.60 10.61 -6.09
CA GLY A 14 -5.60 9.53 -6.09
C GLY A 14 -6.35 9.38 -4.78
N GLY A 15 -5.90 9.98 -3.67
CA GLY A 15 -6.46 9.77 -2.33
C GLY A 15 -6.41 8.28 -1.92
N THR A 16 -5.32 7.60 -2.28
CA THR A 16 -5.20 6.14 -2.25
C THR A 16 -5.26 5.60 -0.83
N CYS A 17 -6.28 4.79 -0.52
CA CYS A 17 -6.41 4.17 0.79
C CYS A 17 -7.20 2.86 0.75
N LEU A 18 -6.62 1.78 1.28
CA LEU A 18 -7.28 0.48 1.38
C LEU A 18 -8.52 0.52 2.28
N VAL A 19 -8.49 1.34 3.34
CA VAL A 19 -9.63 1.52 4.25
C VAL A 19 -10.81 2.16 3.51
N VAL A 20 -10.54 3.10 2.58
CA VAL A 20 -11.58 3.68 1.72
C VAL A 20 -12.13 2.62 0.75
N ALA A 21 -11.27 1.80 0.13
CA ALA A 21 -11.71 0.71 -0.74
C ALA A 21 -12.63 -0.28 0.00
N ALA A 22 -12.25 -0.68 1.22
CA ALA A 22 -13.06 -1.57 2.05
C ALA A 22 -14.38 -0.91 2.50
N HIS A 23 -14.38 0.41 2.75
CA HIS A 23 -15.60 1.14 3.09
C HIS A 23 -16.57 1.22 1.90
N GLU A 24 -16.08 1.43 0.67
CA GLU A 24 -16.91 1.38 -0.55
C GLU A 24 -17.59 0.01 -0.68
N LEU A 25 -16.84 -1.09 -0.49
CA LEU A 25 -17.38 -2.46 -0.52
C LEU A 25 -18.43 -2.68 0.58
N HIS A 26 -18.14 -2.25 1.83
CA HIS A 26 -19.07 -2.38 2.94
C HIS A 26 -20.39 -1.63 2.69
N ARG A 27 -20.32 -0.43 2.11
CA ARG A 27 -21.49 0.40 1.78
C ARG A 27 -22.19 0.01 0.49
N ARG A 28 -21.73 -1.05 -0.21
CA ARG A 28 -22.20 -1.46 -1.53
C ARG A 28 -22.18 -0.33 -2.56
N GLN A 29 -21.24 0.59 -2.41
CA GLN A 29 -20.97 1.64 -3.38
C GLN A 29 -20.14 1.07 -4.54
N PRO A 30 -20.11 1.74 -5.73
CA PRO A 30 -19.20 1.34 -6.80
C PRO A 30 -17.76 1.28 -6.28
N PRO A 31 -17.04 0.15 -6.38
CA PRO A 31 -15.74 -0.06 -5.75
C PRO A 31 -14.61 0.62 -6.54
N LYS A 32 -14.68 1.94 -6.67
CA LYS A 32 -13.76 2.74 -7.49
C LYS A 32 -12.32 2.63 -7.01
N MET A 33 -12.13 2.73 -5.69
CA MET A 33 -10.79 2.66 -5.11
C MET A 33 -10.18 1.26 -5.29
N PHE A 34 -10.97 0.20 -5.08
CA PHE A 34 -10.51 -1.17 -5.28
C PHE A 34 -10.14 -1.44 -6.75
N VAL A 35 -10.99 -1.02 -7.69
CA VAL A 35 -10.71 -1.12 -9.13
C VAL A 35 -9.50 -0.25 -9.52
N GLY A 36 -9.35 0.92 -8.91
CA GLY A 36 -8.16 1.77 -9.05
C GLY A 36 -6.88 1.04 -8.63
N PHE A 37 -6.91 0.30 -7.53
CA PHE A 37 -5.76 -0.51 -7.11
C PHE A 37 -5.46 -1.65 -8.08
N LEU A 38 -6.46 -2.28 -8.68
CA LEU A 38 -6.23 -3.25 -9.76
C LEU A 38 -5.57 -2.60 -10.98
N ALA A 39 -5.98 -1.37 -11.35
CA ALA A 39 -5.32 -0.60 -12.40
C ALA A 39 -3.87 -0.29 -12.06
N ALA A 40 -3.59 0.14 -10.82
CA ALA A 40 -2.23 0.41 -10.36
C ALA A 40 -1.35 -0.85 -10.36
N SER A 41 -1.89 -1.98 -9.89
CA SER A 41 -1.20 -3.27 -9.90
C SER A 41 -0.89 -3.75 -11.32
N ALA A 42 -1.86 -3.64 -12.24
CA ALA A 42 -1.67 -3.99 -13.65
C ALA A 42 -0.62 -3.09 -14.31
N ALA A 43 -0.66 -1.77 -14.07
CA ALA A 43 0.33 -0.83 -14.58
C ALA A 43 1.74 -1.12 -14.01
N ALA A 44 1.85 -1.50 -12.73
CA ALA A 44 3.10 -1.91 -12.10
C ALA A 44 3.68 -3.16 -12.79
N GLY A 45 2.86 -4.19 -13.04
CA GLY A 45 3.28 -5.40 -13.74
C GLY A 45 3.72 -5.15 -15.18
N LEU A 46 2.97 -4.30 -15.92
CA LEU A 46 3.30 -3.93 -17.30
C LEU A 46 4.64 -3.22 -17.44
N VAL A 47 5.12 -2.57 -16.39
CA VAL A 47 6.42 -1.86 -16.41
C VAL A 47 7.53 -2.70 -15.78
N ALA A 48 7.27 -3.31 -14.61
CA ALA A 48 8.29 -4.05 -13.86
C ALA A 48 8.74 -5.33 -14.60
N VAL A 49 7.80 -6.10 -15.15
CA VAL A 49 8.12 -7.39 -15.80
C VAL A 49 9.03 -7.23 -17.02
N PRO A 50 8.72 -6.35 -18.00
CA PRO A 50 9.60 -6.15 -19.16
C PRO A 50 11.01 -5.65 -18.79
N ILE A 51 11.12 -4.75 -17.80
CA ILE A 51 12.42 -4.23 -17.36
C ILE A 51 13.28 -5.35 -16.77
N VAL A 52 12.70 -6.24 -15.97
CA VAL A 52 13.42 -7.39 -15.42
C VAL A 52 13.83 -8.35 -16.53
N TRP A 53 12.99 -8.57 -17.54
CA TRP A 53 13.34 -9.44 -18.67
C TRP A 53 14.50 -8.91 -19.53
N THR A 54 14.63 -7.59 -19.65
CA THR A 54 15.78 -6.99 -20.35
C THR A 54 17.09 -7.10 -19.56
N GLY A 55 17.04 -7.46 -18.29
CA GLY A 55 18.21 -7.54 -17.41
C GLY A 55 18.85 -6.18 -17.14
N THR A 56 18.20 -5.08 -17.51
CA THR A 56 18.74 -3.74 -17.34
C THR A 56 18.68 -3.29 -15.88
N LEU A 57 19.67 -2.53 -15.44
CA LEU A 57 19.71 -1.86 -14.11
C LEU A 57 19.68 -2.82 -12.90
N GLY A 58 19.91 -4.12 -13.06
CA GLY A 58 19.84 -5.08 -11.95
C GLY A 58 18.42 -5.21 -11.34
N ALA A 59 17.39 -4.89 -12.13
CA ALA A 59 16.01 -4.96 -11.68
C ALA A 59 15.61 -6.39 -11.28
N THR A 60 14.82 -6.52 -10.23
CA THR A 60 14.34 -7.81 -9.71
C THR A 60 12.84 -7.77 -9.47
N LEU A 61 12.18 -8.91 -9.65
CA LEU A 61 10.77 -9.06 -9.24
C LEU A 61 10.68 -9.54 -7.79
N ALA A 62 9.64 -9.12 -7.10
CA ALA A 62 9.34 -9.63 -5.77
C ALA A 62 9.20 -11.15 -5.81
N PRO A 63 9.81 -11.87 -4.85
CA PRO A 63 9.67 -13.32 -4.78
C PRO A 63 8.23 -13.71 -4.47
N SER A 64 7.85 -14.89 -4.96
CA SER A 64 6.59 -15.51 -4.56
C SER A 64 6.70 -16.06 -3.14
N THR A 65 5.65 -15.90 -2.35
CA THR A 65 5.57 -16.39 -0.97
C THR A 65 4.48 -17.45 -0.83
N SER A 66 4.72 -18.43 0.05
CA SER A 66 3.75 -19.45 0.41
C SER A 66 2.62 -18.88 1.28
N ILE A 67 1.48 -19.55 1.23
CA ILE A 67 0.38 -19.31 2.16
C ILE A 67 0.68 -20.12 3.43
N ASN A 68 0.95 -19.44 4.52
CA ASN A 68 1.17 -20.07 5.82
C ASN A 68 0.31 -19.39 6.90
N PHE A 69 0.23 -19.99 8.08
CA PHE A 69 -0.61 -19.49 9.16
C PHE A 69 -0.16 -18.10 9.66
N LEU A 70 1.13 -17.84 9.68
CA LEU A 70 1.69 -16.55 10.10
C LEU A 70 1.30 -15.43 9.13
N LEU A 71 1.32 -15.69 7.82
CA LEU A 71 0.85 -14.76 6.80
C LEU A 71 -0.63 -14.40 7.01
N LEU A 72 -1.48 -15.37 7.35
CA LEU A 72 -2.89 -15.12 7.64
C LEU A 72 -3.08 -14.23 8.87
N ILE A 73 -2.37 -14.52 9.97
CA ILE A 73 -2.37 -13.69 11.18
C ILE A 73 -1.86 -12.29 10.85
N GLY A 74 -0.77 -12.18 10.11
CA GLY A 74 -0.19 -10.90 9.70
C GLY A 74 -1.15 -10.03 8.89
N ALA A 75 -1.85 -10.64 7.93
CA ALA A 75 -2.85 -9.94 7.12
C ALA A 75 -4.04 -9.44 7.97
N ILE A 76 -4.52 -10.24 8.93
CA ILE A 76 -5.57 -9.85 9.87
C ILE A 76 -5.07 -8.71 10.78
N ALA A 77 -3.89 -8.85 11.37
CA ALA A 77 -3.30 -7.83 12.25
C ALA A 77 -3.14 -6.49 11.51
N PHE A 78 -2.62 -6.51 10.28
CA PHE A 78 -2.51 -5.31 9.46
C PHE A 78 -3.88 -4.68 9.17
N GLY A 79 -4.87 -5.48 8.78
CA GLY A 79 -6.23 -5.01 8.50
C GLY A 79 -6.88 -4.34 9.71
N LEU A 80 -6.75 -4.95 10.91
CA LEU A 80 -7.24 -4.37 12.18
C LEU A 80 -6.48 -3.07 12.52
N GLY A 81 -5.16 -3.05 12.35
CA GLY A 81 -4.35 -1.86 12.56
C GLY A 81 -4.77 -0.71 11.65
N ALA A 82 -4.97 -0.96 10.36
CA ALA A 82 -5.45 0.02 9.40
C ALA A 82 -6.85 0.54 9.76
N LEU A 83 -7.74 -0.33 10.26
CA LEU A 83 -9.07 0.04 10.72
C LEU A 83 -9.03 0.94 11.97
N ILE A 84 -8.13 0.67 12.93
CA ILE A 84 -7.95 1.48 14.14
C ILE A 84 -7.37 2.85 13.78
N ASN A 85 -6.37 2.88 12.91
CA ASN A 85 -5.74 4.11 12.44
C ASN A 85 -6.63 4.92 11.48
N ASP A 86 -7.74 4.36 10.98
CA ASP A 86 -8.61 4.89 9.90
C ASP A 86 -7.89 5.11 8.56
N THR A 87 -6.70 4.59 8.41
CA THR A 87 -5.93 4.65 7.16
C THR A 87 -4.86 3.57 7.13
N CYS A 88 -4.54 3.07 5.92
CA CYS A 88 -3.43 2.16 5.67
C CYS A 88 -2.12 2.94 5.42
N LEU A 89 -1.00 2.26 5.20
CA LEU A 89 0.29 2.92 4.97
C LEU A 89 0.25 3.88 3.78
N LEU A 90 -0.25 3.43 2.64
CA LEU A 90 -0.37 4.25 1.44
C LEU A 90 -1.29 5.46 1.65
N GLY A 91 -2.42 5.24 2.33
CA GLY A 91 -3.34 6.31 2.70
C GLY A 91 -2.75 7.27 3.73
N SER A 92 -1.88 6.79 4.62
CA SER A 92 -1.18 7.64 5.58
C SER A 92 -0.23 8.60 4.87
N LEU A 93 0.49 8.15 3.84
CA LEU A 93 1.33 9.03 3.01
C LEU A 93 0.50 10.13 2.34
N ALA A 94 -0.63 9.77 1.75
CA ALA A 94 -1.52 10.73 1.08
C ALA A 94 -2.07 11.78 2.06
N ARG A 95 -2.58 11.33 3.23
CA ARG A 95 -3.16 12.23 4.26
C ARG A 95 -2.11 13.05 4.99
N LEU A 96 -0.90 12.51 5.18
CA LEU A 96 0.22 13.31 5.72
C LEU A 96 0.56 14.45 4.76
N GLY A 97 0.52 14.21 3.45
CA GLY A 97 0.62 15.24 2.43
C GLY A 97 -0.48 16.32 2.55
N ASP A 98 -1.69 15.96 2.99
CA ASP A 98 -2.79 16.89 3.24
C ASP A 98 -2.68 17.65 4.58
N GLY A 99 -1.66 17.33 5.41
CA GLY A 99 -1.37 18.02 6.67
C GLY A 99 -1.94 17.34 7.91
N GLU A 100 -2.31 16.06 7.87
CA GLU A 100 -2.80 15.30 9.01
C GLU A 100 -1.64 14.86 9.93
N MET A 101 -1.20 15.77 10.83
CA MET A 101 0.03 15.64 11.63
C MET A 101 0.02 14.47 12.63
N ARG A 102 -1.15 13.92 13.02
CA ARG A 102 -1.20 12.74 13.90
C ARG A 102 -0.47 11.52 13.28
N LEU A 103 -0.39 11.47 11.96
CA LEU A 103 0.25 10.37 11.23
C LEU A 103 1.78 10.36 11.35
N LEU A 104 2.39 11.44 11.86
CA LEU A 104 3.80 11.44 12.26
C LEU A 104 4.08 10.47 13.43
N ALA A 105 3.06 10.09 14.20
CA ALA A 105 3.19 9.09 15.25
C ALA A 105 3.11 7.64 14.72
N LEU A 106 2.67 7.44 13.46
CA LEU A 106 2.55 6.12 12.86
C LEU A 106 3.87 5.34 12.79
N PRO A 107 5.01 5.93 12.37
CA PRO A 107 6.30 5.24 12.36
C PRO A 107 6.71 4.70 13.72
N LEU A 108 6.38 5.38 14.81
CA LEU A 108 6.65 4.89 16.18
C LEU A 108 5.87 3.60 16.44
N GLY A 109 4.59 3.56 16.11
CA GLY A 109 3.78 2.34 16.25
C GLY A 109 4.31 1.20 15.38
N LEU A 110 4.65 1.49 14.11
CA LEU A 110 5.23 0.49 13.19
C LEU A 110 6.51 -0.11 13.78
N THR A 111 7.41 0.72 14.31
CA THR A 111 8.65 0.28 14.94
C THR A 111 8.38 -0.67 16.11
N ILE A 112 7.46 -0.31 17.02
CA ILE A 112 7.08 -1.16 18.16
C ILE A 112 6.54 -2.51 17.65
N GLY A 113 5.67 -2.49 16.62
CA GLY A 113 5.08 -3.71 16.08
C GLY A 113 6.09 -4.62 15.38
N ILE A 114 7.00 -4.06 14.59
CA ILE A 114 8.06 -4.82 13.91
C ILE A 114 9.00 -5.44 14.94
N LEU A 115 9.43 -4.67 15.94
CA LEU A 115 10.28 -5.19 17.02
C LEU A 115 9.60 -6.31 17.81
N ALA A 116 8.33 -6.18 18.13
CA ALA A 116 7.57 -7.19 18.86
C ALA A 116 7.49 -8.51 18.07
N ALA A 117 7.33 -8.44 16.75
CA ALA A 117 7.29 -9.60 15.88
C ALA A 117 8.68 -10.21 15.65
N ASP A 118 9.74 -9.40 15.53
CA ASP A 118 11.11 -9.85 15.28
C ASP A 118 11.66 -10.69 16.46
N HIS A 119 11.33 -10.31 17.70
CA HIS A 119 11.67 -11.08 18.90
C HIS A 119 11.07 -12.49 18.90
N GLY A 120 9.97 -12.70 18.17
CA GLY A 120 9.36 -14.01 17.97
C GLY A 120 10.04 -14.89 16.92
N ARG A 121 11.08 -14.40 16.22
CA ARG A 121 11.77 -15.07 15.10
C ARG A 121 10.82 -15.63 14.04
N PHE A 122 9.73 -14.91 13.78
CA PHE A 122 8.78 -15.25 12.73
C PHE A 122 9.29 -14.72 11.39
N GLY A 123 9.91 -15.57 10.58
CA GLY A 123 10.38 -15.25 9.24
C GLY A 123 9.53 -15.90 8.14
N TYR A 124 9.70 -15.45 6.90
CA TYR A 124 9.13 -16.15 5.75
C TYR A 124 9.90 -17.43 5.49
N ASP A 125 9.30 -18.58 5.78
CA ASP A 125 9.99 -19.87 5.68
C ASP A 125 10.15 -20.40 4.25
N SER A 126 9.41 -19.85 3.27
CA SER A 126 9.55 -20.30 1.88
C SER A 126 9.22 -19.20 0.88
N THR A 127 10.25 -18.75 0.20
CA THR A 127 10.15 -17.87 -0.98
C THR A 127 10.77 -18.57 -2.17
N TRP A 128 10.16 -18.42 -3.34
CA TRP A 128 10.72 -18.91 -4.60
C TRP A 128 10.65 -17.82 -5.67
N PRO A 129 11.47 -17.92 -6.74
CA PRO A 129 11.42 -16.93 -7.82
C PRO A 129 10.02 -16.82 -8.41
N SER A 130 9.62 -15.61 -8.77
CA SER A 130 8.33 -15.39 -9.44
C SER A 130 8.22 -16.24 -10.72
N LEU A 131 7.02 -16.78 -10.99
CA LEU A 131 6.72 -17.58 -12.17
C LEU A 131 6.97 -16.84 -13.50
N ILE A 132 6.97 -15.50 -13.46
CA ILE A 132 7.14 -14.62 -14.61
C ILE A 132 8.51 -13.90 -14.59
N SER A 133 9.46 -14.39 -13.80
CA SER A 133 10.82 -13.78 -13.70
C SER A 133 11.65 -13.93 -14.98
N LYS A 134 11.31 -14.89 -15.84
CA LYS A 134 11.98 -15.14 -17.12
C LYS A 134 11.00 -14.96 -18.28
N PRO A 135 11.47 -14.51 -19.45
CA PRO A 135 10.65 -14.45 -20.66
C PRO A 135 10.06 -15.84 -20.97
N SER A 136 8.75 -15.92 -21.01
CA SER A 136 8.01 -17.17 -21.25
C SER A 136 6.65 -16.88 -21.88
N ALA A 137 6.05 -17.87 -22.52
CA ALA A 137 4.69 -17.74 -23.05
C ALA A 137 3.68 -17.39 -21.96
N THR A 138 3.81 -17.97 -20.76
CA THR A 138 2.98 -17.63 -19.59
C THR A 138 3.16 -16.19 -19.17
N GLY A 139 4.40 -15.66 -19.21
CA GLY A 139 4.67 -14.26 -18.90
C GLY A 139 4.03 -13.30 -19.91
N LEU A 140 4.07 -13.62 -21.21
CA LEU A 140 3.40 -12.82 -22.25
C LEU A 140 1.89 -12.81 -22.06
N VAL A 141 1.28 -13.97 -21.78
CA VAL A 141 -0.16 -14.06 -21.46
C VAL A 141 -0.51 -13.22 -20.24
N THR A 142 0.34 -13.24 -19.22
CA THR A 142 0.15 -12.40 -18.01
C THR A 142 0.23 -10.91 -18.33
N LEU A 143 1.17 -10.46 -19.17
CA LEU A 143 1.25 -9.07 -19.61
C LEU A 143 0.01 -8.66 -20.40
N LEU A 144 -0.50 -9.51 -21.29
CA LEU A 144 -1.76 -9.27 -22.00
C LEU A 144 -2.93 -9.17 -21.01
N ALA A 145 -2.99 -10.07 -20.01
CA ALA A 145 -4.01 -10.01 -18.98
C ALA A 145 -3.93 -8.69 -18.17
N PHE A 146 -2.74 -8.23 -17.82
CA PHE A 146 -2.56 -6.92 -17.16
C PHE A 146 -3.04 -5.77 -18.04
N LEU A 147 -2.75 -5.81 -19.33
CA LEU A 147 -3.24 -4.78 -20.26
C LEU A 147 -4.77 -4.77 -20.31
N VAL A 148 -5.40 -5.93 -20.41
CA VAL A 148 -6.88 -6.05 -20.39
C VAL A 148 -7.45 -5.54 -19.06
N VAL A 149 -6.89 -5.95 -17.92
CA VAL A 149 -7.32 -5.49 -16.60
C VAL A 149 -7.19 -3.98 -16.47
N LEU A 150 -6.07 -3.41 -16.94
CA LEU A 150 -5.83 -1.96 -16.91
C LEU A 150 -6.90 -1.23 -17.73
N VAL A 151 -7.15 -1.66 -18.97
CA VAL A 151 -8.15 -1.03 -19.84
C VAL A 151 -9.56 -1.13 -19.23
N LEU A 152 -9.97 -2.31 -18.78
CA LEU A 152 -11.28 -2.51 -18.16
C LEU A 152 -11.44 -1.67 -16.88
N ALA A 153 -10.41 -1.61 -16.04
CA ALA A 153 -10.42 -0.81 -14.83
C ALA A 153 -10.53 0.70 -15.14
N LEU A 154 -9.82 1.19 -16.16
CA LEU A 154 -9.89 2.59 -16.58
C LEU A 154 -11.25 2.94 -17.17
N VAL A 155 -11.83 2.08 -17.99
CA VAL A 155 -13.20 2.24 -18.51
C VAL A 155 -14.20 2.30 -17.37
N PHE A 156 -14.13 1.36 -16.40
CA PHE A 156 -15.00 1.37 -15.24
C PHE A 156 -14.88 2.64 -14.41
N VAL A 157 -13.65 3.07 -14.12
CA VAL A 157 -13.39 4.29 -13.35
C VAL A 157 -13.88 5.54 -14.10
N SER A 158 -13.64 5.64 -15.41
CA SER A 158 -14.08 6.78 -16.21
C SER A 158 -15.60 6.91 -16.28
N THR A 159 -16.33 5.79 -16.42
CA THR A 159 -17.80 5.79 -16.47
C THR A 159 -18.45 6.15 -15.14
N LYS A 160 -17.76 5.94 -14.01
CA LYS A 160 -18.26 6.20 -12.66
C LYS A 160 -17.70 7.46 -12.02
N SER A 161 -16.78 8.19 -12.70
CA SER A 161 -16.23 9.41 -12.13
C SER A 161 -17.20 10.58 -12.35
N VAL A 162 -17.53 11.27 -11.27
CA VAL A 162 -18.16 12.59 -11.30
C VAL A 162 -17.11 13.57 -11.81
N LEU A 163 -17.48 14.49 -12.69
CA LEU A 163 -16.62 15.56 -13.19
C LEU A 163 -15.88 16.23 -12.04
N ARG A 164 -14.55 16.14 -12.08
CA ARG A 164 -13.70 16.72 -11.03
C ARG A 164 -13.62 18.23 -11.26
N THR A 165 -14.10 19.00 -10.31
CA THR A 165 -14.06 20.47 -10.35
C THR A 165 -12.73 21.07 -9.89
N LYS A 166 -11.83 20.24 -9.30
CA LYS A 166 -10.53 20.70 -8.78
C LYS A 166 -9.38 20.43 -9.73
N PRO A 167 -8.37 21.32 -9.81
CA PRO A 167 -7.16 21.09 -10.60
C PRO A 167 -6.42 19.85 -10.09
N GLY A 168 -5.90 19.02 -10.99
CA GLY A 168 -5.12 17.84 -10.67
C GLY A 168 -5.33 16.69 -11.65
N TRP A 169 -4.65 15.57 -11.40
CA TRP A 169 -4.78 14.38 -12.23
C TRP A 169 -6.15 13.74 -12.07
N SER A 170 -6.65 13.14 -13.13
CA SER A 170 -7.83 12.28 -13.00
C SER A 170 -7.51 11.09 -12.08
N PHE A 171 -8.53 10.49 -11.46
CA PHE A 171 -8.33 9.34 -10.60
C PHE A 171 -7.62 8.19 -11.33
N GLY A 172 -7.99 7.90 -12.59
CA GLY A 172 -7.33 6.89 -13.42
C GLY A 172 -5.86 7.21 -13.69
N ALA A 173 -5.55 8.47 -14.04
CA ALA A 173 -4.16 8.90 -14.24
C ALA A 173 -3.32 8.77 -12.96
N SER A 174 -3.91 9.06 -11.81
CA SER A 174 -3.24 8.90 -10.51
C SER A 174 -2.93 7.42 -10.20
N MET A 175 -3.86 6.51 -10.51
CA MET A 175 -3.65 5.07 -10.31
C MET A 175 -2.60 4.50 -11.27
N ILE A 176 -2.58 4.94 -12.54
CA ILE A 176 -1.53 4.59 -13.49
C ILE A 176 -0.17 5.12 -13.01
N GLY A 177 -0.11 6.40 -12.65
CA GLY A 177 1.10 7.02 -12.13
C GLY A 177 1.64 6.30 -10.90
N LEU A 178 0.76 5.94 -9.95
CA LEU A 178 1.10 5.14 -8.79
C LEU A 178 1.68 3.77 -9.18
N GLY A 179 1.03 3.08 -10.12
CA GLY A 179 1.46 1.76 -10.60
C GLY A 179 2.81 1.81 -11.29
N ILE A 180 3.02 2.75 -12.21
CA ILE A 180 4.27 2.90 -12.95
C ILE A 180 5.42 3.25 -12.00
N THR A 181 5.25 4.31 -11.19
CA THR A 181 6.32 4.75 -10.29
C THR A 181 6.61 3.75 -9.18
N GLY A 182 5.57 3.15 -8.59
CA GLY A 182 5.72 2.13 -7.56
C GLY A 182 6.28 0.82 -8.10
N GLY A 183 5.81 0.34 -9.26
CA GLY A 183 6.33 -0.86 -9.92
C GLY A 183 7.82 -0.73 -10.27
N LEU A 184 8.23 0.43 -10.80
CA LEU A 184 9.64 0.74 -11.06
C LEU A 184 10.47 0.81 -9.78
N LEU A 185 9.95 1.45 -8.73
CA LEU A 185 10.65 1.53 -7.46
C LEU A 185 10.89 0.14 -6.87
N TYR A 186 9.87 -0.72 -6.84
CA TYR A 186 10.02 -2.09 -6.35
C TYR A 186 10.92 -2.96 -7.22
N ALA A 187 10.96 -2.74 -8.54
CA ALA A 187 11.85 -3.47 -9.42
C ALA A 187 13.32 -3.04 -9.27
N LEU A 188 13.58 -1.73 -9.09
CA LEU A 188 14.93 -1.17 -9.05
C LEU A 188 15.51 -1.09 -7.63
N SER A 189 14.67 -0.96 -6.62
CA SER A 189 15.06 -0.83 -5.21
C SER A 189 14.02 -1.51 -4.32
N PRO A 190 14.03 -2.85 -4.22
CA PRO A 190 12.95 -3.62 -3.55
C PRO A 190 12.68 -3.23 -2.10
N ALA A 191 13.60 -2.55 -1.45
CA ALA A 191 13.52 -2.18 -0.05
C ALA A 191 13.60 -0.65 0.12
N TRP A 192 12.57 0.05 -0.35
CA TRP A 192 12.49 1.51 -0.32
C TRP A 192 11.37 2.07 0.57
N THR A 193 10.52 1.20 1.15
CA THR A 193 9.33 1.63 1.89
C THR A 193 9.64 2.09 3.31
N PHE A 194 8.68 2.72 3.98
CA PHE A 194 8.76 3.07 5.40
C PHE A 194 9.08 1.86 6.28
N ALA A 195 8.48 0.71 5.97
CA ALA A 195 8.73 -0.52 6.70
C ALA A 195 10.19 -0.98 6.56
N ASP A 196 10.73 -0.91 5.35
CA ASP A 196 12.13 -1.27 5.07
C ASP A 196 13.11 -0.34 5.76
N VAL A 197 12.82 0.98 5.78
CA VAL A 197 13.64 1.94 6.53
C VAL A 197 13.69 1.59 8.00
N ILE A 198 12.54 1.28 8.61
CA ILE A 198 12.45 0.93 10.02
C ILE A 198 13.21 -0.38 10.30
N GLN A 199 12.97 -1.43 9.52
CA GLN A 199 13.65 -2.73 9.69
C GLN A 199 15.17 -2.64 9.54
N ARG A 200 15.67 -1.76 8.67
CA ARG A 200 17.11 -1.56 8.45
C ARG A 200 17.76 -0.58 9.41
N ALA A 201 16.98 0.37 9.98
CA ALA A 201 17.48 1.29 10.99
C ALA A 201 17.62 0.64 12.38
N LEU A 202 16.87 -0.43 12.65
CA LEU A 202 16.88 -1.14 13.94
C LEU A 202 18.24 -1.70 14.38
N PRO A 203 19.14 -2.20 13.47
CA PRO A 203 20.49 -2.64 13.89
C PRO A 203 21.47 -1.46 14.14
N LEU A 204 21.02 -0.20 14.20
CA LEU A 204 21.86 1.00 14.43
C LEU A 204 23.04 1.16 13.43
N ARG A 205 23.04 0.43 12.32
CA ARG A 205 24.00 0.55 11.23
C ARG A 205 23.24 0.87 9.95
N MET A 206 23.17 2.15 9.59
CA MET A 206 22.67 2.56 8.30
C MET A 206 23.57 1.97 7.20
N SER A 207 23.06 0.99 6.46
CA SER A 207 23.72 0.51 5.26
C SER A 207 23.46 1.50 4.11
N PRO A 208 24.29 1.52 3.04
CA PRO A 208 24.01 2.35 1.86
C PRO A 208 22.60 2.15 1.28
N ALA A 209 22.07 0.95 1.38
CA ALA A 209 20.69 0.64 0.98
C ALA A 209 19.64 1.31 1.92
N GLY A 210 19.96 1.52 3.18
CA GLY A 210 19.10 2.27 4.12
C GLY A 210 19.04 3.76 3.79
N GLU A 211 20.14 4.37 3.36
CA GLU A 211 20.19 5.76 2.92
C GLU A 211 19.32 5.99 1.66
N VAL A 212 19.38 5.05 0.69
CA VAL A 212 18.53 5.09 -0.50
C VAL A 212 17.06 4.99 -0.12
N ALA A 213 16.71 4.10 0.81
CA ALA A 213 15.33 3.96 1.28
C ALA A 213 14.84 5.23 2.01
N LEU A 214 15.65 5.82 2.88
CA LEU A 214 15.31 7.06 3.57
C LEU A 214 15.08 8.22 2.60
N THR A 215 15.99 8.39 1.63
CA THR A 215 15.83 9.43 0.60
C THR A 215 14.59 9.21 -0.27
N ALA A 216 14.22 7.96 -0.56
CA ALA A 216 13.00 7.63 -1.27
C ALA A 216 11.75 7.99 -0.45
N VAL A 217 11.75 7.68 0.85
CA VAL A 217 10.65 8.04 1.76
C VAL A 217 10.48 9.56 1.84
N ILE A 218 11.56 10.30 2.07
CA ILE A 218 11.52 11.77 2.11
C ILE A 218 11.01 12.35 0.78
N SER A 219 11.48 11.81 -0.35
CA SER A 219 11.04 12.23 -1.68
C SER A 219 9.56 11.94 -1.91
N SER A 220 9.04 10.81 -1.42
CA SER A 220 7.62 10.48 -1.55
C SER A 220 6.74 11.40 -0.70
N ILE A 221 7.17 11.76 0.51
CA ILE A 221 6.48 12.75 1.34
C ILE A 221 6.48 14.12 0.65
N ALA A 222 7.61 14.56 0.09
CA ALA A 222 7.70 15.81 -0.66
C ALA A 222 6.76 15.82 -1.88
N GLY A 223 6.65 14.69 -2.59
CA GLY A 223 5.70 14.50 -3.69
C GLY A 223 4.25 14.65 -3.24
N ALA A 224 3.87 14.01 -2.14
CA ALA A 224 2.52 14.08 -1.59
C ALA A 224 2.17 15.51 -1.12
N LEU A 225 3.09 16.19 -0.43
CA LEU A 225 2.94 17.59 -0.02
C LEU A 225 2.77 18.52 -1.21
N THR A 226 3.58 18.36 -2.25
CA THR A 226 3.50 19.16 -3.48
C THR A 226 2.15 18.95 -4.18
N ALA A 227 1.67 17.71 -4.24
CA ALA A 227 0.37 17.39 -4.82
C ALA A 227 -0.77 18.07 -4.06
N SER A 228 -0.76 17.98 -2.74
CA SER A 228 -1.76 18.60 -1.87
C SER A 228 -1.74 20.14 -1.96
N PHE A 229 -0.55 20.73 -1.96
CA PHE A 229 -0.38 22.18 -2.13
C PHE A 229 -0.98 22.65 -3.46
N ARG A 230 -0.68 21.98 -4.58
CA ARG A 230 -1.22 22.33 -5.90
C ARG A 230 -2.74 22.17 -5.99
N GLN A 231 -3.34 21.28 -5.21
CA GLN A 231 -4.78 21.09 -5.13
C GLN A 231 -5.47 22.07 -4.17
N GLY A 232 -4.72 22.85 -3.39
CA GLY A 232 -5.27 23.71 -2.32
C GLY A 232 -5.90 22.90 -1.18
N ASN A 233 -5.49 21.64 -1.00
CA ASN A 233 -6.01 20.74 0.04
C ASN A 233 -5.16 20.76 1.31
N LEU A 234 -3.95 21.33 1.26
CA LEU A 234 -3.03 21.35 2.39
C LEU A 234 -3.66 22.14 3.56
N ARG A 235 -4.01 21.42 4.61
CA ARG A 235 -4.55 21.99 5.85
C ARG A 235 -3.86 21.33 7.03
N LEU A 236 -3.02 22.06 7.73
CA LEU A 236 -2.36 21.58 8.92
C LEU A 236 -3.39 21.28 10.01
N GLN A 237 -3.53 20.00 10.33
CA GLN A 237 -4.41 19.52 11.39
C GLN A 237 -3.55 19.15 12.58
N LEU A 238 -3.68 19.91 13.68
CA LEU A 238 -2.96 19.62 14.90
C LEU A 238 -3.38 18.25 15.47
N PRO A 239 -2.42 17.45 15.94
CA PRO A 239 -2.71 16.12 16.45
C PRO A 239 -3.43 16.21 17.80
N THR A 240 -4.51 15.45 17.95
CA THR A 240 -5.15 15.23 19.26
C THR A 240 -4.52 14.03 19.96
N ALA A 241 -4.52 13.99 21.30
CA ALA A 241 -3.98 12.86 22.06
C ALA A 241 -4.62 11.52 21.63
N ASN A 242 -5.93 11.49 21.42
CA ASN A 242 -6.65 10.30 20.92
C ASN A 242 -6.21 9.94 19.48
N GLY A 243 -5.98 10.93 18.63
CA GLY A 243 -5.48 10.71 17.27
C GLY A 243 -4.08 10.10 17.27
N ILE A 244 -3.17 10.59 18.11
CA ILE A 244 -1.83 10.04 18.30
C ILE A 244 -1.92 8.59 18.79
N LEU A 245 -2.70 8.34 19.84
CA LEU A 245 -2.89 6.99 20.39
C LEU A 245 -3.40 6.00 19.33
N ARG A 246 -4.38 6.40 18.53
CA ARG A 246 -4.92 5.58 17.41
C ARG A 246 -3.84 5.30 16.36
N SER A 247 -2.98 6.28 16.04
CA SER A 247 -1.88 6.09 15.08
C SER A 247 -0.80 5.17 15.64
N VAL A 248 -0.48 5.26 16.93
CA VAL A 248 0.51 4.37 17.57
C VAL A 248 -0.05 2.95 17.67
N VAL A 249 -1.25 2.75 18.23
CA VAL A 249 -1.85 1.40 18.40
C VAL A 249 -2.13 0.77 17.04
N GLY A 250 -2.72 1.51 16.11
CA GLY A 250 -2.97 1.03 14.74
C GLY A 250 -1.66 0.72 14.01
N GLY A 251 -0.64 1.59 14.19
CA GLY A 251 0.71 1.38 13.66
C GLY A 251 1.37 0.13 14.22
N THR A 252 1.25 -0.15 15.52
CA THR A 252 1.80 -1.37 16.15
C THR A 252 1.20 -2.62 15.52
N LEU A 253 -0.11 -2.69 15.35
CA LEU A 253 -0.75 -3.83 14.70
C LEU A 253 -0.37 -3.95 13.21
N MET A 254 -0.28 -2.82 12.48
CA MET A 254 0.24 -2.84 11.11
C MET A 254 1.69 -3.28 11.06
N GLY A 255 2.54 -2.87 12.02
CA GLY A 255 3.94 -3.27 12.12
C GLY A 255 4.11 -4.77 12.33
N ILE A 256 3.34 -5.37 13.26
CA ILE A 256 3.27 -6.83 13.42
C ILE A 256 2.84 -7.49 12.11
N GLY A 257 1.81 -6.94 11.45
CA GLY A 257 1.35 -7.44 10.17
C GLY A 257 2.47 -7.46 9.12
N ILE A 258 3.18 -6.34 8.94
CA ILE A 258 4.27 -6.19 7.96
C ILE A 258 5.40 -7.19 8.20
N ALA A 259 5.73 -7.48 9.45
CA ALA A 259 6.76 -8.46 9.77
C ALA A 259 6.37 -9.91 9.39
N LEU A 260 5.07 -10.18 9.24
CA LEU A 260 4.52 -11.51 8.94
C LEU A 260 4.01 -11.68 7.50
N ILE A 261 3.89 -10.59 6.72
CA ILE A 261 3.47 -10.61 5.32
C ILE A 261 4.58 -10.01 4.42
N PRO A 262 4.60 -10.28 3.12
CA PRO A 262 5.61 -9.72 2.20
C PRO A 262 5.41 -8.21 1.97
N GLY A 263 5.71 -7.40 2.97
CA GLY A 263 5.59 -5.94 2.92
C GLY A 263 4.21 -5.42 3.34
N GLY A 264 4.02 -4.11 3.24
CA GLY A 264 2.74 -3.44 3.51
C GLY A 264 1.74 -3.61 2.37
N ASN A 265 0.58 -2.95 2.47
CA ASN A 265 -0.43 -2.96 1.40
C ASN A 265 0.06 -2.36 0.08
N ASP A 266 1.04 -1.48 0.10
CA ASP A 266 1.74 -0.93 -1.05
C ASP A 266 2.60 -2.00 -1.75
N GLY A 267 3.42 -2.74 -1.00
CA GLY A 267 4.21 -3.86 -1.50
C GLY A 267 3.34 -4.99 -2.06
N LEU A 268 2.22 -5.29 -1.40
CA LEU A 268 1.29 -6.30 -1.91
C LEU A 268 0.70 -5.90 -3.26
N ILE A 269 0.19 -4.68 -3.42
CA ILE A 269 -0.44 -4.22 -4.65
C ILE A 269 0.56 -3.99 -5.78
N LEU A 270 1.74 -3.43 -5.49
CA LEU A 270 2.67 -2.94 -6.50
C LEU A 270 3.82 -3.91 -6.81
N ALA A 271 4.01 -4.92 -5.97
CA ALA A 271 5.05 -5.92 -6.17
C ALA A 271 4.50 -7.36 -6.12
N ALA A 272 3.82 -7.78 -5.05
CA ALA A 272 3.42 -9.18 -4.87
C ALA A 272 2.26 -9.61 -5.79
N VAL A 273 1.24 -8.77 -6.00
CA VAL A 273 0.13 -9.06 -6.93
C VAL A 273 0.61 -9.05 -8.37
N PRO A 274 1.39 -8.05 -8.86
CA PRO A 274 1.95 -8.08 -10.21
C PRO A 274 2.84 -9.28 -10.50
N THR A 275 3.52 -9.84 -9.52
CA THR A 275 4.35 -11.05 -9.67
C THR A 275 3.57 -12.36 -9.51
N LEU A 276 2.25 -12.27 -9.37
CA LEU A 276 1.35 -13.42 -9.15
C LEU A 276 1.73 -14.25 -7.91
N SER A 277 2.23 -13.61 -6.85
CA SER A 277 2.56 -14.27 -5.59
C SER A 277 1.29 -14.77 -4.89
N PRO A 278 1.10 -16.08 -4.69
CA PRO A 278 -0.11 -16.60 -4.06
C PRO A 278 -0.31 -16.07 -2.65
N GLY A 279 0.76 -16.06 -1.83
CA GLY A 279 0.71 -15.49 -0.48
C GLY A 279 0.38 -14.01 -0.48
N GLY A 280 0.94 -13.22 -1.43
CA GLY A 280 0.65 -11.81 -1.56
C GLY A 280 -0.81 -11.52 -1.92
N ILE A 281 -1.38 -12.28 -2.84
CA ILE A 281 -2.79 -12.15 -3.24
C ILE A 281 -3.72 -12.49 -2.07
N VAL A 282 -3.47 -13.62 -1.39
CA VAL A 282 -4.27 -14.05 -0.22
C VAL A 282 -4.16 -13.05 0.92
N ALA A 283 -2.96 -12.55 1.21
CA ALA A 283 -2.74 -11.53 2.24
C ALA A 283 -3.54 -10.26 1.94
N TYR A 284 -3.50 -9.77 0.70
CA TYR A 284 -4.23 -8.57 0.29
C TYR A 284 -5.76 -8.74 0.41
N LEU A 285 -6.29 -9.87 -0.03
CA LEU A 285 -7.72 -10.19 0.08
C LEU A 285 -8.15 -10.32 1.54
N LEU A 286 -7.37 -11.02 2.36
CA LEU A 286 -7.68 -11.20 3.78
C LEU A 286 -7.60 -9.89 4.56
N MET A 287 -6.61 -9.05 4.27
CA MET A 287 -6.50 -7.70 4.82
C MET A 287 -7.74 -6.85 4.48
N THR A 288 -8.16 -6.85 3.21
CA THR A 288 -9.34 -6.12 2.75
C THR A 288 -10.61 -6.63 3.43
N THR A 289 -10.82 -7.94 3.48
CA THR A 289 -12.00 -8.56 4.11
C THR A 289 -12.05 -8.27 5.61
N THR A 290 -10.89 -8.29 6.30
CA THR A 290 -10.79 -7.93 7.72
C THR A 290 -11.27 -6.50 7.97
N ILE A 291 -10.91 -5.54 7.11
CA ILE A 291 -11.37 -4.16 7.25
C ILE A 291 -12.87 -4.05 6.98
N VAL A 292 -13.40 -4.75 5.97
CA VAL A 292 -14.84 -4.77 5.66
C VAL A 292 -15.66 -5.33 6.83
N PHE A 293 -15.23 -6.46 7.41
CA PHE A 293 -15.87 -7.04 8.58
C PHE A 293 -15.76 -6.14 9.82
N GLY A 294 -14.63 -5.45 9.99
CA GLY A 294 -14.46 -4.47 11.05
C GLY A 294 -15.45 -3.31 10.97
N PHE A 295 -15.76 -2.80 9.78
CA PHE A 295 -16.83 -1.81 9.61
C PHE A 295 -18.21 -2.38 9.95
N ALA A 296 -18.50 -3.62 9.57
CA ALA A 296 -19.76 -4.28 9.91
C ALA A 296 -19.92 -4.47 11.43
N ALA A 297 -18.86 -4.83 12.13
CA ALA A 297 -18.85 -4.98 13.59
C ALA A 297 -19.05 -3.63 14.30
N ARG A 298 -18.36 -2.57 13.86
CA ARG A 298 -18.56 -1.21 14.41
C ARG A 298 -20.01 -0.74 14.26
N GLY A 299 -20.64 -0.95 13.11
CA GLY A 299 -22.04 -0.59 12.87
C GLY A 299 -23.02 -1.35 13.77
N LYS A 300 -22.77 -2.62 14.05
CA LYS A 300 -23.59 -3.43 14.98
C LYS A 300 -23.43 -2.99 16.44
N LEU A 301 -22.22 -2.67 16.87
CA LEU A 301 -21.94 -2.16 18.22
C LEU A 301 -22.65 -0.81 18.47
N PHE A 302 -22.59 0.09 17.49
CA PHE A 302 -23.24 1.40 17.60
C PHE A 302 -24.78 1.28 17.67
N ARG A 303 -25.38 0.38 16.87
CA ARG A 303 -26.83 0.09 16.93
C ARG A 303 -27.25 -0.52 18.29
N ARG A 304 -26.40 -1.41 18.87
CA ARG A 304 -26.69 -2.00 20.19
C ARG A 304 -26.59 -0.98 21.34
N CYS A 305 -25.69 0.01 21.21
CA CYS A 305 -25.64 1.11 22.22
C CYS A 305 -26.84 2.04 22.14
N LEU A 306 -27.43 2.23 20.95
CA LEU A 306 -28.63 3.05 20.76
C LEU A 306 -29.95 2.31 21.10
N SER A 307 -29.92 0.98 21.13
CA SER A 307 -31.10 0.14 21.44
C SER A 307 -31.18 -0.33 22.90
N ARG A 308 -30.31 0.15 23.77
CA ARG A 308 -30.47 -0.03 25.21
C ARG A 308 -31.31 1.13 25.76
N PRO A 309 -32.49 0.84 26.34
CA PRO A 309 -33.37 1.83 26.95
C PRO A 309 -32.71 2.51 28.14
#